data_0bc171a12f0b348c9a3ee5c60032e065
#
_entry.id   0bc171a12f0b348c9a3ee5c60032e065
#
_cell.length_a   1.000
_cell.length_b   1.000
_cell.length_c   1.000
_cell.angle_alpha   90.00
_cell.angle_beta   90.00
_cell.angle_gamma   90.00
#
_symmetry.space_group_name_H-M   'P 1'
#
loop_
_entity.id
_entity.type
_entity.pdbx_description
1 polymer ?
#
loop_
_entity_poly.entity_id
_entity_poly.type
_entity_poly.pdbx_seq_one_letter_code
_entity_poly.pdbx_strand_id
1 'polypeptide(L)'
;MPIRVSSAVVGQAWRDGRKQANLARVLAGVGIEPLGPGDGKRIGELLALAGSADVVDGHVALMTAPGDLVLTSDPGDIRALLHARGVPARVQIV
;
A
#
# COMPACT_ATOMS: atom_id res chain seq x y z
N MET A 1 17.66 2.35 -1.84
CA MET A 1 16.53 1.69 -1.18
C MET A 1 15.64 1.01 -2.21
N PRO A 2 15.34 -0.26 -2.11
CA PRO A 2 14.45 -0.90 -3.08
C PRO A 2 13.03 -0.32 -2.95
N ILE A 3 12.40 -0.07 -4.09
CA ILE A 3 11.01 0.35 -4.14
C ILE A 3 10.15 -0.90 -4.13
N ARG A 4 9.14 -0.94 -3.25
CA ARG A 4 8.17 -2.01 -3.17
C ARG A 4 6.78 -1.47 -3.40
N VAL A 5 5.92 -2.29 -3.99
CA VAL A 5 4.52 -1.93 -4.22
C VAL A 5 3.62 -3.09 -3.81
N SER A 6 2.45 -2.78 -3.27
CA SER A 6 1.43 -3.77 -2.94
C SER A 6 0.85 -4.40 -4.22
N SER A 7 0.69 -5.72 -4.23
CA SER A 7 0.01 -6.40 -5.34
C SER A 7 -1.44 -5.94 -5.49
N ALA A 8 -2.09 -5.51 -4.40
CA ALA A 8 -3.43 -4.95 -4.45
C ALA A 8 -3.46 -3.60 -5.19
N VAL A 9 -2.42 -2.76 -5.00
CA VAL A 9 -2.26 -1.51 -5.75
C VAL A 9 -2.05 -1.79 -7.23
N VAL A 10 -1.23 -2.79 -7.56
CA VAL A 10 -1.01 -3.20 -8.96
C VAL A 10 -2.33 -3.62 -9.60
N GLY A 11 -3.14 -4.43 -8.91
CA GLY A 11 -4.44 -4.85 -9.41
C GLY A 11 -5.38 -3.68 -9.65
N GLN A 12 -5.40 -2.73 -8.74
CA GLN A 12 -6.24 -1.54 -8.83
C GLN A 12 -5.83 -0.66 -10.02
N ALA A 13 -4.54 -0.50 -10.26
CA ALA A 13 -4.01 0.31 -11.36
C ALA A 13 -4.11 -0.42 -12.70
N TRP A 14 -3.96 -1.74 -12.72
CA TRP A 14 -3.90 -2.55 -13.95
C TRP A 14 -5.22 -2.60 -14.70
N ARG A 15 -6.32 -2.34 -14.06
CA ARG A 15 -7.64 -2.34 -14.71
C ARG A 15 -7.84 -1.21 -15.72
N ASP A 16 -6.97 -0.19 -15.74
CA ASP A 16 -7.00 0.86 -16.74
C ASP A 16 -6.01 0.53 -17.86
N GLY A 17 -6.52 0.00 -18.99
CA GLY A 17 -5.71 -0.47 -20.10
C GLY A 17 -4.82 0.61 -20.73
N ARG A 18 -5.20 1.89 -20.62
CA ARG A 18 -4.39 2.98 -21.18
C ARG A 18 -3.10 3.21 -20.41
N LYS A 19 -3.08 2.84 -19.14
CA LYS A 19 -1.92 3.02 -18.25
C LYS A 19 -1.07 1.75 -18.12
N GLN A 20 -1.55 0.63 -18.63
CA GLN A 20 -0.93 -0.68 -18.42
C GLN A 20 0.51 -0.76 -18.92
N ALA A 21 0.77 -0.24 -20.13
CA ALA A 21 2.12 -0.28 -20.71
C ALA A 21 3.13 0.53 -19.89
N ASN A 22 2.74 1.72 -19.43
CA ASN A 22 3.60 2.56 -18.59
C ASN A 22 3.80 1.93 -17.22
N LEU A 23 2.75 1.37 -16.63
CA LEU A 23 2.83 0.68 -15.35
C LEU A 23 3.75 -0.54 -15.42
N ALA A 24 3.64 -1.35 -16.47
CA ALA A 24 4.52 -2.50 -16.66
C ALA A 24 6.00 -2.10 -16.72
N ARG A 25 6.29 -0.98 -17.37
CA ARG A 25 7.65 -0.44 -17.47
C ARG A 25 8.18 0.01 -16.11
N VAL A 26 7.34 0.67 -15.32
CA VAL A 26 7.71 1.11 -13.96
C VAL A 26 7.93 -0.10 -13.05
N LEU A 27 7.04 -1.09 -13.12
CA LEU A 27 7.10 -2.28 -12.25
C LEU A 27 8.29 -3.19 -12.55
N ALA A 28 8.92 -3.07 -13.73
CA ALA A 28 10.08 -3.89 -14.06
C ALA A 28 11.25 -3.71 -13.10
N GLY A 29 11.35 -2.54 -12.44
CA GLY A 29 12.41 -2.28 -11.44
C GLY A 29 11.93 -2.25 -10.01
N VAL A 30 10.71 -2.72 -9.72
CA VAL A 30 10.06 -2.59 -8.42
C VAL A 30 9.71 -3.95 -7.85
N GLY A 31 9.94 -4.13 -6.55
CA GLY A 31 9.47 -5.32 -5.84
C GLY A 31 7.97 -5.28 -5.61
N ILE A 32 7.26 -6.34 -5.98
CA ILE A 32 5.83 -6.47 -5.75
C ILE A 32 5.59 -7.35 -4.54
N GLU A 33 4.91 -6.81 -3.53
CA GLU A 33 4.57 -7.54 -2.30
C GLU A 33 3.21 -8.22 -2.48
N PRO A 34 3.15 -9.55 -2.41
CA PRO A 34 1.90 -10.28 -2.57
C PRO A 34 1.03 -10.18 -1.32
N LEU A 35 -0.29 -10.33 -1.52
CA LEU A 35 -1.21 -10.60 -0.44
C LEU A 35 -1.11 -12.07 -0.06
N GLY A 36 -0.54 -12.35 1.12
CA GLY A 36 -0.42 -13.71 1.62
C GLY A 36 -1.70 -14.21 2.28
N PRO A 37 -1.79 -15.52 2.59
CA PRO A 37 -3.01 -16.11 3.18
C PRO A 37 -3.42 -15.51 4.53
N GLY A 38 -2.46 -15.03 5.33
CA GLY A 38 -2.75 -14.40 6.62
C GLY A 38 -3.03 -12.91 6.56
N ASP A 39 -2.77 -12.28 5.43
CA ASP A 39 -2.82 -10.82 5.32
C ASP A 39 -4.26 -10.29 5.35
N GLY A 40 -5.22 -11.05 4.85
CA GLY A 40 -6.62 -10.65 4.87
C GLY A 40 -7.13 -10.35 6.27
N LYS A 41 -6.84 -11.22 7.24
CA LYS A 41 -7.21 -11.01 8.64
C LYS A 41 -6.50 -9.80 9.25
N ARG A 42 -5.21 -9.68 9.02
CA ARG A 42 -4.41 -8.56 9.53
C ARG A 42 -4.89 -7.22 8.98
N ILE A 43 -5.22 -7.20 7.68
CA ILE A 43 -5.78 -6.01 7.04
C ILE A 43 -7.13 -5.66 7.67
N GLY A 44 -8.03 -6.64 7.83
CA GLY A 44 -9.32 -6.42 8.44
C GLY A 44 -9.24 -5.88 9.85
N GLU A 45 -8.36 -6.43 10.67
CA GLU A 45 -8.12 -5.97 12.04
C GLU A 45 -7.58 -4.53 12.06
N LEU A 46 -6.64 -4.23 11.17
CA LEU A 46 -6.05 -2.89 11.04
C LEU A 46 -7.09 -1.85 10.59
N LEU A 47 -7.91 -2.20 9.59
CA LEU A 47 -8.97 -1.32 9.11
C LEU A 47 -9.99 -1.01 10.20
N ALA A 48 -10.38 -2.02 10.98
CA ALA A 48 -11.30 -1.84 12.09
C ALA A 48 -10.70 -0.90 13.15
N LEU A 49 -9.43 -1.07 13.48
CA LEU A 49 -8.73 -0.27 14.47
C LEU A 49 -8.61 1.19 14.01
N ALA A 50 -8.34 1.43 12.74
CA ALA A 50 -8.15 2.77 12.18
C ALA A 50 -9.46 3.44 11.75
N GLY A 51 -10.57 2.72 11.74
CA GLY A 51 -11.85 3.24 11.26
C GLY A 51 -11.88 3.45 9.75
N SER A 52 -11.14 2.65 9.00
CA SER A 52 -11.06 2.69 7.53
C SER A 52 -11.70 1.46 6.91
N ALA A 53 -11.99 1.53 5.61
CA ALA A 53 -12.57 0.42 4.86
C ALA A 53 -11.79 0.07 3.58
N ASP A 54 -10.70 0.76 3.30
CA ASP A 54 -9.93 0.56 2.06
C ASP A 54 -8.90 -0.55 2.24
N VAL A 55 -9.18 -1.72 1.65
CA VAL A 55 -8.31 -2.90 1.73
C VAL A 55 -6.96 -2.66 1.06
N VAL A 56 -6.92 -1.88 -0.03
CA VAL A 56 -5.68 -1.57 -0.74
C VAL A 56 -4.75 -0.75 0.15
N ASP A 57 -5.28 0.30 0.76
CA ASP A 57 -4.53 1.11 1.72
C ASP A 57 -4.11 0.29 2.94
N GLY A 58 -4.99 -0.62 3.39
CA GLY A 58 -4.68 -1.55 4.47
C GLY A 58 -3.48 -2.42 4.16
N HIS A 59 -3.37 -2.94 2.93
CA HIS A 59 -2.21 -3.73 2.52
C HIS A 59 -0.94 -2.87 2.44
N VAL A 60 -1.03 -1.67 1.88
CA VAL A 60 0.11 -0.74 1.83
C VAL A 60 0.63 -0.46 3.25
N ALA A 61 -0.27 -0.14 4.17
CA ALA A 61 0.12 0.12 5.56
C ALA A 61 0.72 -1.11 6.24
N LEU A 62 0.18 -2.30 5.96
CA LEU A 62 0.66 -3.55 6.55
C LEU A 62 2.10 -3.87 6.13
N MET A 63 2.45 -3.61 4.88
CA MET A 63 3.79 -3.88 4.34
C MET A 63 4.82 -2.79 4.65
N THR A 64 4.39 -1.64 5.15
CA THR A 64 5.28 -0.52 5.48
C THR A 64 6.12 -0.83 6.72
N ALA A 65 7.42 -0.60 6.63
CA ALA A 65 8.37 -0.77 7.73
C ALA A 65 8.76 0.59 8.32
N PRO A 66 9.23 0.62 9.58
CA PRO A 66 9.73 1.86 10.19
C PRO A 66 10.80 2.51 9.32
N GLY A 67 10.70 3.81 9.11
CA GLY A 67 11.64 4.58 8.31
C GLY A 67 11.36 4.60 6.82
N ASP A 68 10.36 3.84 6.34
CA ASP A 68 9.97 3.86 4.94
C ASP A 68 9.38 5.22 4.54
N LEU A 69 9.45 5.52 3.24
CA LEU A 69 8.71 6.62 2.63
C LEU A 69 7.55 6.05 1.82
N VAL A 70 6.34 6.44 2.16
CA VAL A 70 5.13 6.03 1.45
C VAL A 70 4.68 7.15 0.51
N LEU A 71 4.54 6.84 -0.76
CA LEU A 71 4.00 7.76 -1.76
C LEU A 71 2.55 7.39 -2.02
N THR A 72 1.65 8.35 -1.86
CA THR A 72 0.21 8.12 -2.00
C THR A 72 -0.51 9.37 -2.48
N SER A 73 -1.63 9.19 -3.17
CA SER A 73 -2.54 10.30 -3.51
C SER A 73 -3.53 10.60 -2.38
N ASP A 74 -3.66 9.70 -1.38
CA ASP A 74 -4.55 9.85 -0.24
C ASP A 74 -3.79 9.66 1.08
N PRO A 75 -3.04 10.69 1.53
CA PRO A 75 -2.20 10.55 2.71
C PRO A 75 -2.98 10.42 4.02
N GLY A 76 -4.21 10.91 4.07
CA GLY A 76 -5.02 10.88 5.30
C GLY A 76 -5.28 9.46 5.79
N ASP A 77 -5.77 8.58 4.92
CA ASP A 77 -6.06 7.19 5.25
C ASP A 77 -4.78 6.41 5.60
N ILE A 78 -3.73 6.62 4.81
CA ILE A 78 -2.44 5.95 5.06
C ILE A 78 -1.86 6.37 6.41
N ARG A 79 -1.90 7.65 6.76
CA ARG A 79 -1.42 8.13 8.06
C ARG A 79 -2.20 7.51 9.22
N ALA A 80 -3.52 7.42 9.09
CA ALA A 80 -4.37 6.83 10.12
C ALA A 80 -4.04 5.33 10.32
N LEU A 81 -3.83 4.61 9.23
CA LEU A 81 -3.48 3.18 9.27
C LEU A 81 -2.09 2.95 9.86
N LEU A 82 -1.11 3.75 9.48
CA LEU A 82 0.25 3.67 10.03
C LEU A 82 0.28 4.03 11.51
N HIS A 83 -0.50 5.03 11.91
CA HIS A 83 -0.65 5.39 13.32
C HIS A 83 -1.26 4.24 14.12
N ALA A 84 -2.30 3.60 13.60
CA ALA A 84 -2.94 2.47 14.26
C ALA A 84 -1.98 1.27 14.41
N ARG A 85 -1.07 1.07 13.44
CA ARG A 85 -0.03 0.04 13.50
C ARG A 85 1.15 0.42 14.41
N GLY A 86 1.30 1.70 14.74
CA GLY A 86 2.46 2.19 15.47
C GLY A 86 3.75 2.17 14.66
N VAL A 87 3.67 2.33 13.35
CA VAL A 87 4.83 2.32 12.46
C VAL A 87 5.22 3.74 12.07
N PRO A 88 6.42 4.23 12.49
CA PRO A 88 6.89 5.53 12.05
C PRO A 88 7.41 5.46 10.61
N ALA A 89 6.72 6.14 9.71
CA ALA A 89 7.10 6.23 8.31
C ALA A 89 6.73 7.63 7.78
N ARG A 90 7.43 8.07 6.73
CA ARG A 90 7.10 9.33 6.07
C ARG A 90 6.03 9.08 5.02
N VAL A 91 5.08 10.00 4.90
CA VAL A 91 4.01 9.93 3.91
C VAL A 91 4.06 11.18 3.06
N GLN A 92 4.11 11.02 1.76
CA GLN A 92 4.21 12.12 0.81
C GLN A 92 3.16 11.98 -0.29
N ILE A 93 2.48 13.09 -0.61
CA ILE A 93 1.52 13.15 -1.71
C ILE A 93 2.26 13.10 -3.05
N VAL A 94 1.75 12.32 -3.96
CA VAL A 94 2.22 12.28 -5.35
C VAL A 94 1.24 12.95 -6.30
#